data_5f60c5c698c096ea3a529de1a28bfd9c
#
_entry.id   5f60c5c698c096ea3a529de1a28bfd9c
#
_cell.length_a   1.000
_cell.length_b   1.000
_cell.length_c   1.000
_cell.angle_alpha   90.00
_cell.angle_beta   90.00
_cell.angle_gamma   90.00
#
_symmetry.space_group_name_H-M   'P 1'
#
loop_
_entity.id
_entity.type
_entity.pdbx_description
1 polymer ?
#
loop_
_entity_poly.entity_id
_entity_poly.type
_entity_poly.pdbx_seq_one_letter_code
_entity_poly.pdbx_strand_id
1 'polypeptide(L)'
;LNHHNLCQFIDSGNMMMNGSQYAWFVTEFVSGETLSQRIIRDDEISVYEIKTIAKAVLSALSFLHSQPIPVIHNEVTIQNVFLNLIGELQDLKLIDFGYARFLNQLPTKPDLDELNPFYLAPERFSGVCSIQTDLYSVGVMMYHLLYGELPWFLDFSRKRGQDVIDSILAERDKELVLTKEDKYELDDQLLNVIAKSLSYDSEDRFQSADEFIKAIDGDVKIERQSTKRKILSQQQSDNTPVSSAIKKKGEGFAAVAGMEELKQQMREEVIEPLHNPEEYHRYGVTIP
;
A
#
# COMPACT_ATOMS: atom_id res chain seq x y z
N LEU A 1 9.02 10.18 16.63
CA LEU A 1 8.50 10.78 15.39
C LEU A 1 7.78 12.07 15.77
N ASN A 2 8.18 13.20 15.20
CA ASN A 2 7.53 14.50 15.44
C ASN A 2 7.36 15.21 14.10
N HIS A 3 6.13 15.35 13.64
CA HIS A 3 5.78 16.02 12.40
C HIS A 3 4.42 16.70 12.54
N HIS A 4 4.22 17.86 11.91
CA HIS A 4 3.00 18.65 12.03
C HIS A 4 1.73 17.86 11.69
N ASN A 5 1.77 17.04 10.63
CA ASN A 5 0.62 16.25 10.19
C ASN A 5 0.59 14.81 10.76
N LEU A 6 1.37 14.50 11.79
CA LEU A 6 1.27 13.24 12.51
C LEU A 6 0.75 13.49 13.93
N CYS A 7 -0.06 12.55 14.43
CA CYS A 7 -0.45 12.55 15.83
C CYS A 7 0.79 12.31 16.70
N GLN A 8 1.08 13.24 17.61
CA GLN A 8 2.28 13.18 18.44
C GLN A 8 2.17 12.06 19.46
N PHE A 9 3.13 11.14 19.45
CA PHE A 9 3.31 10.15 20.52
C PHE A 9 3.88 10.83 21.76
N ILE A 10 3.31 10.53 22.93
CA ILE A 10 3.69 11.08 24.22
C ILE A 10 4.38 10.01 25.07
N ASP A 11 3.75 8.84 25.25
CA ASP A 11 4.26 7.79 26.13
C ASP A 11 3.66 6.42 25.79
N SER A 12 4.30 5.34 26.27
CA SER A 12 3.79 3.97 26.15
C SER A 12 4.31 3.07 27.27
N GLY A 13 3.62 1.98 27.51
CA GLY A 13 4.05 1.00 28.50
C GLY A 13 3.23 -0.28 28.43
N ASN A 14 3.49 -1.15 29.42
CA ASN A 14 2.73 -2.37 29.62
C ASN A 14 2.07 -2.35 30.99
N MET A 15 0.88 -2.91 31.08
CA MET A 15 0.14 -3.07 32.33
C MET A 15 -0.51 -4.44 32.43
N MET A 16 -0.66 -4.93 33.63
CA MET A 16 -1.45 -6.13 33.92
C MET A 16 -2.85 -5.71 34.33
N MET A 17 -3.88 -6.24 33.67
CA MET A 17 -5.26 -6.02 34.00
C MET A 17 -6.04 -7.34 33.90
N ASN A 18 -6.74 -7.76 34.96
CA ASN A 18 -7.49 -9.00 35.00
C ASN A 18 -6.69 -10.27 34.63
N GLY A 19 -5.39 -10.30 34.97
CA GLY A 19 -4.50 -11.43 34.66
C GLY A 19 -3.94 -11.47 33.23
N SER A 20 -4.30 -10.53 32.39
CA SER A 20 -3.76 -10.39 31.04
C SER A 20 -2.83 -9.19 30.94
N GLN A 21 -1.80 -9.30 30.10
CA GLN A 21 -0.89 -8.20 29.81
C GLN A 21 -1.41 -7.36 28.65
N TYR A 22 -1.46 -6.05 28.85
CA TYR A 22 -1.86 -5.06 27.85
C TYR A 22 -0.71 -4.09 27.58
N ALA A 23 -0.49 -3.77 26.33
CA ALA A 23 0.29 -2.61 25.94
C ALA A 23 -0.63 -1.38 25.88
N TRP A 24 -0.14 -0.24 26.31
CA TRP A 24 -0.83 1.04 26.17
C TRP A 24 0.10 2.08 25.56
N PHE A 25 -0.48 3.05 24.88
CA PHE A 25 0.24 4.22 24.37
C PHE A 25 -0.63 5.47 24.55
N VAL A 26 0.03 6.60 24.68
CA VAL A 26 -0.58 7.92 24.85
C VAL A 26 -0.14 8.80 23.70
N THR A 27 -1.08 9.46 23.08
CA THR A 27 -0.85 10.45 22.03
C THR A 27 -1.42 11.80 22.44
N GLU A 28 -1.06 12.84 21.70
CA GLU A 28 -1.74 14.13 21.83
C GLU A 28 -3.24 13.96 21.61
N PHE A 29 -4.03 14.78 22.28
CA PHE A 29 -5.46 14.89 21.99
C PHE A 29 -5.69 15.83 20.82
N VAL A 30 -6.28 15.34 19.76
CA VAL A 30 -6.66 16.15 18.58
C VAL A 30 -8.15 16.45 18.66
N SER A 31 -8.50 17.74 18.65
CA SER A 31 -9.91 18.18 18.67
C SER A 31 -10.41 18.33 17.24
N GLY A 32 -11.48 17.60 16.89
CA GLY A 32 -12.03 17.67 15.55
C GLY A 32 -12.85 16.46 15.17
N GLU A 33 -12.80 16.10 13.92
CA GLU A 33 -13.51 14.95 13.34
C GLU A 33 -12.64 14.23 12.31
N THR A 34 -12.96 12.97 12.04
CA THR A 34 -12.32 12.25 10.94
C THR A 34 -12.86 12.75 9.60
N LEU A 35 -12.05 12.58 8.56
CA LEU A 35 -12.49 12.87 7.20
C LEU A 35 -13.71 12.03 6.79
N SER A 36 -13.82 10.81 7.30
CA SER A 36 -15.00 9.95 7.14
C SER A 36 -16.27 10.57 7.75
N GLN A 37 -16.18 11.14 8.94
CA GLN A 37 -17.31 11.80 9.59
C GLN A 37 -17.77 13.04 8.80
N ARG A 38 -16.83 13.79 8.23
CA ARG A 38 -17.15 14.93 7.38
C ARG A 38 -17.91 14.51 6.11
N ILE A 39 -17.47 13.43 5.44
CA ILE A 39 -18.15 12.90 4.25
C ILE A 39 -19.57 12.42 4.57
N ILE A 40 -19.78 11.76 5.72
CA ILE A 40 -21.10 11.26 6.14
C ILE A 40 -22.10 12.40 6.37
N ARG A 41 -21.62 13.58 6.76
CA ARG A 41 -22.49 14.78 6.88
C ARG A 41 -22.90 15.39 5.54
N ASP A 42 -22.46 14.83 4.45
CA ASP A 42 -22.73 15.32 3.09
C ASP A 42 -22.14 16.73 2.83
N ASP A 43 -21.05 17.06 3.49
CA ASP A 43 -20.31 18.28 3.24
C ASP A 43 -19.54 18.15 1.92
N GLU A 44 -19.88 18.95 0.94
CA GLU A 44 -19.12 19.00 -0.31
C GLU A 44 -17.65 19.34 -0.04
N ILE A 45 -16.76 18.55 -0.66
CA ILE A 45 -15.31 18.78 -0.58
C ILE A 45 -14.85 19.28 -1.93
N SER A 46 -14.34 20.52 -1.97
CA SER A 46 -13.82 21.12 -3.18
C SER A 46 -12.52 20.46 -3.67
N VAL A 47 -12.22 20.59 -4.96
CA VAL A 47 -10.94 20.13 -5.53
C VAL A 47 -9.73 20.73 -4.81
N TYR A 48 -9.83 22.00 -4.40
CA TYR A 48 -8.79 22.64 -3.61
C TYR A 48 -8.57 21.94 -2.25
N GLU A 49 -9.65 21.58 -1.57
CA GLU A 49 -9.57 20.86 -0.29
C GLU A 49 -9.01 19.45 -0.49
N ILE A 50 -9.41 18.72 -1.54
CA ILE A 50 -8.86 17.39 -1.86
C ILE A 50 -7.33 17.48 -2.05
N LYS A 51 -6.87 18.45 -2.85
CA LYS A 51 -5.44 18.68 -3.07
C LYS A 51 -4.71 19.02 -1.76
N THR A 52 -5.31 19.87 -0.92
CA THR A 52 -4.74 20.29 0.37
C THR A 52 -4.64 19.12 1.35
N ILE A 53 -5.70 18.35 1.50
CA ILE A 53 -5.73 17.13 2.34
C ILE A 53 -4.67 16.13 1.87
N ALA A 54 -4.65 15.84 0.57
CA ALA A 54 -3.70 14.88 0.01
C ALA A 54 -2.24 15.32 0.25
N LYS A 55 -1.92 16.60 0.05
CA LYS A 55 -0.56 17.12 0.29
C LYS A 55 -0.16 17.06 1.76
N ALA A 56 -1.07 17.34 2.69
CA ALA A 56 -0.78 17.24 4.11
C ALA A 56 -0.54 15.80 4.56
N VAL A 57 -1.34 14.84 4.08
CA VAL A 57 -1.11 13.41 4.30
C VAL A 57 0.22 12.96 3.68
N LEU A 58 0.50 13.36 2.43
CA LEU A 58 1.76 13.04 1.76
C LEU A 58 2.97 13.65 2.48
N SER A 59 2.85 14.83 3.07
CA SER A 59 3.90 15.45 3.91
C SER A 59 4.22 14.59 5.13
N ALA A 60 3.19 14.06 5.80
CA ALA A 60 3.36 13.11 6.90
C ALA A 60 4.05 11.82 6.43
N LEU A 61 3.63 11.27 5.29
CA LEU A 61 4.23 10.07 4.72
C LEU A 61 5.68 10.31 4.26
N SER A 62 5.98 11.45 3.65
CA SER A 62 7.37 11.82 3.28
C SER A 62 8.29 11.78 4.50
N PHE A 63 7.83 12.33 5.63
CA PHE A 63 8.57 12.27 6.88
C PHE A 63 8.76 10.84 7.40
N LEU A 64 7.72 9.99 7.36
CA LEU A 64 7.80 8.58 7.79
C LEU A 64 8.75 7.77 6.88
N HIS A 65 8.62 7.97 5.57
CA HIS A 65 9.41 7.26 4.57
C HIS A 65 10.88 7.69 4.54
N SER A 66 11.20 8.90 5.01
CA SER A 66 12.57 9.43 5.07
C SER A 66 13.35 9.03 6.33
N GLN A 67 12.72 8.27 7.25
CA GLN A 67 13.43 7.80 8.44
C GLN A 67 14.60 6.86 8.07
N PRO A 68 15.63 6.72 8.91
CA PRO A 68 16.78 5.82 8.65
C PRO A 68 16.34 4.38 8.30
N ILE A 69 15.28 3.89 8.91
CA ILE A 69 14.52 2.73 8.47
C ILE A 69 13.12 3.26 8.17
N PRO A 70 12.72 3.32 6.89
CA PRO A 70 11.42 3.85 6.51
C PRO A 70 10.28 3.17 7.28
N VAL A 71 9.33 3.98 7.72
CA VAL A 71 8.10 3.54 8.37
C VAL A 71 6.97 3.61 7.34
N ILE A 72 6.32 2.49 7.09
CA ILE A 72 5.15 2.39 6.24
C ILE A 72 3.92 2.40 7.12
N HIS A 73 2.97 3.29 6.85
CA HIS A 73 1.77 3.45 7.68
C HIS A 73 0.80 2.29 7.53
N ASN A 74 0.65 1.76 6.32
CA ASN A 74 -0.20 0.62 5.93
C ASN A 74 -1.71 0.79 6.11
N GLU A 75 -2.19 1.89 6.67
CA GLU A 75 -3.62 2.12 6.90
C GLU A 75 -4.01 3.58 6.63
N VAL A 76 -3.58 4.13 5.50
CA VAL A 76 -3.98 5.47 5.06
C VAL A 76 -5.40 5.42 4.51
N THR A 77 -6.37 5.83 5.33
CA THR A 77 -7.80 5.82 5.00
C THR A 77 -8.47 7.13 5.45
N ILE A 78 -9.68 7.42 4.98
CA ILE A 78 -10.46 8.58 5.45
C ILE A 78 -10.83 8.51 6.93
N GLN A 79 -10.79 7.33 7.56
CA GLN A 79 -11.00 7.15 9.00
C GLN A 79 -9.79 7.59 9.81
N ASN A 80 -8.59 7.49 9.23
CA ASN A 80 -7.32 7.77 9.90
C ASN A 80 -6.76 9.16 9.55
N VAL A 81 -7.51 9.98 8.84
CA VAL A 81 -7.23 11.40 8.63
C VAL A 81 -8.16 12.23 9.51
N PHE A 82 -7.59 12.95 10.47
CA PHE A 82 -8.31 13.75 11.44
C PHE A 82 -8.18 15.23 11.13
N LEU A 83 -9.31 15.88 10.90
CA LEU A 83 -9.39 17.30 10.59
C LEU A 83 -9.51 18.12 11.87
N ASN A 84 -8.64 19.10 12.06
CA ASN A 84 -8.72 20.01 13.18
C ASN A 84 -9.80 21.09 12.89
N LEU A 85 -10.84 21.17 13.71
CA LEU A 85 -11.93 22.14 13.54
C LEU A 85 -11.54 23.58 13.90
N ILE A 86 -10.44 23.77 14.61
CA ILE A 86 -10.00 25.11 15.07
C ILE A 86 -8.86 25.65 14.17
N GLY A 87 -8.16 24.76 13.47
CA GLY A 87 -7.03 25.08 12.60
C GLY A 87 -7.43 25.25 11.13
N GLU A 88 -6.43 25.42 10.31
CA GLU A 88 -6.61 25.37 8.85
C GLU A 88 -6.68 23.92 8.38
N LEU A 89 -7.22 23.68 7.18
CA LEU A 89 -7.38 22.36 6.62
C LEU A 89 -6.06 21.57 6.52
N GLN A 90 -4.96 22.28 6.28
CA GLN A 90 -3.61 21.71 6.25
C GLN A 90 -3.08 21.26 7.62
N ASP A 91 -3.73 21.64 8.72
CA ASP A 91 -3.37 21.26 10.10
C ASP A 91 -3.95 19.89 10.49
N LEU A 92 -4.43 19.13 9.51
CA LEU A 92 -4.90 17.77 9.72
C LEU A 92 -3.80 16.85 10.31
N LYS A 93 -4.24 15.78 10.95
CA LYS A 93 -3.37 14.76 11.52
C LYS A 93 -3.65 13.40 10.91
N LEU A 94 -2.61 12.72 10.44
CA LEU A 94 -2.66 11.29 10.17
C LEU A 94 -2.50 10.56 11.52
N ILE A 95 -3.48 9.74 11.85
CA ILE A 95 -3.59 9.02 13.12
C ILE A 95 -3.53 7.52 12.89
N ASP A 96 -3.44 6.77 13.97
CA ASP A 96 -3.47 5.31 14.03
C ASP A 96 -2.30 4.60 13.34
N PHE A 97 -1.34 4.19 14.16
CA PHE A 97 -0.15 3.46 13.76
C PHE A 97 -0.24 1.96 14.09
N GLY A 98 -1.45 1.43 14.33
CA GLY A 98 -1.65 0.04 14.72
C GLY A 98 -1.07 -0.96 13.73
N TYR A 99 -1.10 -0.63 12.46
CA TYR A 99 -0.56 -1.44 11.36
C TYR A 99 0.74 -0.94 10.77
N ALA A 100 1.31 0.14 11.32
CA ALA A 100 2.56 0.69 10.83
C ALA A 100 3.72 -0.30 11.01
N ARG A 101 4.62 -0.33 10.02
CA ARG A 101 5.74 -1.27 9.98
C ARG A 101 7.01 -0.59 9.48
N PHE A 102 8.14 -1.08 9.97
CA PHE A 102 9.42 -0.75 9.36
C PHE A 102 9.58 -1.51 8.04
N LEU A 103 10.16 -0.84 7.04
CA LEU A 103 10.33 -1.41 5.70
C LEU A 103 11.19 -2.69 5.68
N ASN A 104 12.08 -2.86 6.66
CA ASN A 104 12.97 -4.02 6.78
C ASN A 104 12.33 -5.22 7.53
N GLN A 105 11.07 -5.14 7.93
CA GLN A 105 10.36 -6.26 8.56
C GLN A 105 9.91 -7.28 7.52
N LEU A 106 9.82 -8.54 7.94
CA LEU A 106 9.37 -9.64 7.07
C LEU A 106 7.96 -9.38 6.54
N PRO A 107 7.66 -9.80 5.31
CA PRO A 107 6.31 -9.70 4.74
C PRO A 107 5.27 -10.35 5.64
N THR A 108 4.13 -9.69 5.81
CA THR A 108 3.00 -10.20 6.60
C THR A 108 1.70 -9.86 5.87
N LYS A 109 0.89 -10.88 5.60
CA LYS A 109 -0.42 -10.69 4.98
C LYS A 109 -1.30 -9.79 5.85
N PRO A 110 -2.15 -8.96 5.26
CA PRO A 110 -3.08 -8.13 6.01
C PRO A 110 -4.17 -8.98 6.66
N ASP A 111 -4.59 -8.57 7.84
CA ASP A 111 -5.83 -9.06 8.41
C ASP A 111 -7.00 -8.31 7.78
N LEU A 112 -7.82 -9.01 7.01
CA LEU A 112 -8.96 -8.42 6.28
C LEU A 112 -10.20 -8.23 7.15
N ASP A 113 -10.22 -8.80 8.36
CA ASP A 113 -11.28 -8.55 9.34
C ASP A 113 -11.07 -7.20 10.06
N GLU A 114 -9.84 -6.72 10.09
CA GLU A 114 -9.46 -5.48 10.77
C GLU A 114 -9.14 -4.35 9.78
N LEU A 115 -8.42 -4.64 8.69
CA LEU A 115 -8.01 -3.65 7.68
C LEU A 115 -9.06 -3.48 6.59
N ASN A 116 -9.30 -2.25 6.17
CA ASN A 116 -10.17 -1.96 5.05
C ASN A 116 -9.54 -2.39 3.71
N PRO A 117 -9.99 -3.50 3.09
CA PRO A 117 -9.34 -4.06 1.91
C PRO A 117 -9.42 -3.14 0.68
N PHE A 118 -10.33 -2.18 0.65
CA PHE A 118 -10.51 -1.27 -0.48
C PHE A 118 -9.37 -0.27 -0.61
N TYR A 119 -8.68 0.06 0.48
CA TYR A 119 -7.53 0.97 0.48
C TYR A 119 -6.20 0.27 0.26
N LEU A 120 -6.15 -1.06 0.43
CA LEU A 120 -4.90 -1.82 0.31
C LEU A 120 -4.43 -1.91 -1.15
N ALA A 121 -3.16 -1.68 -1.40
CA ALA A 121 -2.54 -1.90 -2.69
C ALA A 121 -2.53 -3.40 -3.09
N PRO A 122 -2.52 -3.75 -4.39
CA PRO A 122 -2.55 -5.15 -4.84
C PRO A 122 -1.50 -6.04 -4.19
N GLU A 123 -0.26 -5.57 -4.07
CA GLU A 123 0.87 -6.31 -3.49
C GLU A 123 0.71 -6.55 -1.98
N ARG A 124 -0.12 -5.76 -1.27
CA ARG A 124 -0.37 -5.98 0.16
C ARG A 124 -1.02 -7.32 0.44
N PHE A 125 -1.85 -7.83 -0.46
CA PHE A 125 -2.47 -9.16 -0.30
C PHE A 125 -1.47 -10.32 -0.35
N SER A 126 -0.28 -10.10 -0.92
CA SER A 126 0.85 -11.04 -0.82
C SER A 126 1.77 -10.76 0.37
N GLY A 127 1.47 -9.75 1.18
CA GLY A 127 2.24 -9.37 2.37
C GLY A 127 3.31 -8.32 2.14
N VAL A 128 3.50 -7.85 0.91
CA VAL A 128 4.50 -6.82 0.59
C VAL A 128 4.05 -5.47 1.11
N CYS A 129 4.93 -4.79 1.85
CA CYS A 129 4.79 -3.40 2.29
C CYS A 129 5.90 -2.57 1.67
N SER A 130 5.56 -1.44 1.10
CA SER A 130 6.50 -0.51 0.51
C SER A 130 5.99 0.92 0.63
N ILE A 131 6.83 1.89 0.31
CA ILE A 131 6.43 3.30 0.20
C ILE A 131 5.23 3.42 -0.75
N GLN A 132 5.25 2.69 -1.86
CA GLN A 132 4.22 2.71 -2.89
C GLN A 132 2.87 2.17 -2.39
N THR A 133 2.84 1.33 -1.34
CA THR A 133 1.58 0.86 -0.74
C THR A 133 0.83 2.00 -0.06
N ASP A 134 1.52 2.87 0.68
CA ASP A 134 0.90 4.06 1.28
C ASP A 134 0.45 5.06 0.21
N LEU A 135 1.28 5.29 -0.82
CA LEU A 135 0.95 6.21 -1.92
C LEU A 135 -0.27 5.74 -2.72
N TYR A 136 -0.44 4.44 -2.90
CA TYR A 136 -1.66 3.87 -3.48
C TYR A 136 -2.89 4.20 -2.64
N SER A 137 -2.81 4.04 -1.32
CA SER A 137 -3.91 4.33 -0.39
C SER A 137 -4.29 5.83 -0.42
N VAL A 138 -3.32 6.74 -0.59
CA VAL A 138 -3.59 8.17 -0.84
C VAL A 138 -4.37 8.35 -2.15
N GLY A 139 -4.01 7.62 -3.21
CA GLY A 139 -4.75 7.65 -4.48
C GLY A 139 -6.21 7.21 -4.32
N VAL A 140 -6.45 6.12 -3.57
CA VAL A 140 -7.81 5.66 -3.23
C VAL A 140 -8.57 6.73 -2.45
N MET A 141 -7.91 7.36 -1.47
CA MET A 141 -8.49 8.46 -0.69
C MET A 141 -8.88 9.64 -1.59
N MET A 142 -8.00 10.09 -2.48
CA MET A 142 -8.30 11.19 -3.42
C MET A 142 -9.46 10.85 -4.34
N TYR A 143 -9.51 9.63 -4.86
CA TYR A 143 -10.65 9.16 -5.67
C TYR A 143 -11.95 9.20 -4.86
N HIS A 144 -11.93 8.64 -3.64
CA HIS A 144 -13.11 8.61 -2.76
C HIS A 144 -13.61 10.01 -2.42
N LEU A 145 -12.72 10.97 -2.17
CA LEU A 145 -13.09 12.36 -1.91
C LEU A 145 -13.67 13.06 -3.14
N LEU A 146 -13.20 12.69 -4.34
CA LEU A 146 -13.63 13.32 -5.58
C LEU A 146 -14.99 12.82 -6.07
N TYR A 147 -15.22 11.50 -5.98
CA TYR A 147 -16.40 10.85 -6.55
C TYR A 147 -17.47 10.47 -5.50
N GLY A 148 -17.13 10.53 -4.20
CA GLY A 148 -18.02 10.08 -3.12
C GLY A 148 -18.13 8.56 -3.00
N GLU A 149 -17.38 7.81 -3.83
CA GLU A 149 -17.38 6.36 -3.87
C GLU A 149 -15.96 5.80 -4.03
N LEU A 150 -15.80 4.50 -3.81
CA LEU A 150 -14.52 3.83 -3.98
C LEU A 150 -14.24 3.53 -5.46
N PRO A 151 -12.95 3.47 -5.89
CA PRO A 151 -12.58 3.34 -7.31
C PRO A 151 -13.02 2.02 -7.96
N TRP A 152 -13.30 1.00 -7.17
CA TRP A 152 -13.80 -0.29 -7.66
C TRP A 152 -15.00 -0.75 -6.84
N PHE A 153 -16.07 -1.11 -7.53
CA PHE A 153 -17.23 -1.71 -6.87
C PHE A 153 -17.01 -3.20 -6.66
N LEU A 154 -17.21 -3.67 -5.43
CA LEU A 154 -17.00 -5.06 -5.05
C LEU A 154 -18.19 -5.56 -4.21
N ASP A 155 -18.87 -6.59 -4.72
CA ASP A 155 -19.88 -7.32 -3.96
C ASP A 155 -19.26 -8.59 -3.35
N PHE A 156 -19.13 -8.58 -2.02
CA PHE A 156 -18.61 -9.71 -1.25
C PHE A 156 -19.68 -10.56 -0.58
N SER A 157 -20.97 -10.29 -0.80
CA SER A 157 -22.06 -10.90 -0.06
C SER A 157 -22.05 -12.43 -0.04
N ARG A 158 -21.39 -13.06 -1.03
CA ARG A 158 -21.31 -14.52 -1.20
C ARG A 158 -19.89 -15.07 -1.21
N LYS A 159 -18.87 -14.24 -0.96
CA LYS A 159 -17.44 -14.60 -1.05
C LYS A 159 -16.79 -14.57 0.33
N ARG A 160 -15.81 -15.44 0.57
CA ARG A 160 -15.06 -15.50 1.83
C ARG A 160 -13.60 -15.88 1.59
N GLY A 161 -12.74 -15.48 2.50
CA GLY A 161 -11.33 -15.83 2.49
C GLY A 161 -10.63 -15.46 1.17
N GLN A 162 -9.96 -16.42 0.54
CA GLN A 162 -9.18 -16.20 -0.69
C GLN A 162 -10.03 -15.70 -1.86
N ASP A 163 -11.29 -16.14 -1.99
CA ASP A 163 -12.19 -15.69 -3.07
C ASP A 163 -12.45 -14.18 -3.03
N VAL A 164 -12.43 -13.57 -1.84
CA VAL A 164 -12.52 -12.10 -1.68
C VAL A 164 -11.29 -11.44 -2.26
N ILE A 165 -10.10 -11.92 -1.89
CA ILE A 165 -8.83 -11.39 -2.37
C ILE A 165 -8.74 -11.48 -3.89
N ASP A 166 -9.04 -12.66 -4.46
CA ASP A 166 -8.99 -12.90 -5.90
C ASP A 166 -9.95 -11.97 -6.65
N SER A 167 -11.12 -11.69 -6.06
CA SER A 167 -12.09 -10.77 -6.64
C SER A 167 -11.60 -9.31 -6.61
N ILE A 168 -10.99 -8.88 -5.50
CA ILE A 168 -10.40 -7.56 -5.37
C ILE A 168 -9.30 -7.38 -6.43
N LEU A 169 -8.39 -8.34 -6.54
CA LEU A 169 -7.29 -8.27 -7.50
C LEU A 169 -7.79 -8.28 -8.94
N ALA A 170 -8.82 -9.09 -9.25
CA ALA A 170 -9.42 -9.13 -10.58
C ALA A 170 -10.11 -7.80 -10.96
N GLU A 171 -10.76 -7.11 -10.02
CA GLU A 171 -11.33 -5.78 -10.29
C GLU A 171 -10.24 -4.72 -10.49
N ARG A 172 -9.17 -4.75 -9.69
CA ARG A 172 -8.05 -3.81 -9.82
C ARG A 172 -7.21 -4.02 -11.07
N ASP A 173 -7.27 -5.20 -11.67
CA ASP A 173 -6.64 -5.48 -12.97
C ASP A 173 -7.42 -4.88 -14.16
N LYS A 174 -8.63 -4.34 -13.92
CA LYS A 174 -9.41 -3.63 -14.94
C LYS A 174 -8.97 -2.17 -15.04
N GLU A 175 -9.12 -1.61 -16.26
CA GLU A 175 -8.90 -0.18 -16.47
C GLU A 175 -9.86 0.64 -15.63
N LEU A 176 -9.34 1.54 -14.81
CA LEU A 176 -10.13 2.53 -14.09
C LEU A 176 -10.39 3.72 -15.02
N VAL A 177 -11.66 3.93 -15.34
CA VAL A 177 -12.08 5.07 -16.16
C VAL A 177 -12.39 6.24 -15.24
N LEU A 178 -11.52 7.25 -15.26
CA LEU A 178 -11.73 8.51 -14.55
C LEU A 178 -12.48 9.47 -15.47
N THR A 179 -13.65 9.90 -15.06
CA THR A 179 -14.50 10.85 -15.80
C THR A 179 -14.47 12.21 -15.11
N LYS A 180 -14.62 13.27 -15.89
CA LYS A 180 -14.83 14.61 -15.34
C LYS A 180 -16.26 14.71 -14.81
N GLU A 181 -16.39 15.01 -13.55
CA GLU A 181 -17.65 15.35 -12.94
C GLU A 181 -18.03 16.79 -13.32
N ASP A 182 -19.25 17.02 -13.81
CA ASP A 182 -19.71 18.35 -14.24
C ASP A 182 -19.72 19.39 -13.09
N LYS A 183 -19.84 18.89 -11.86
CA LYS A 183 -19.83 19.73 -10.65
C LYS A 183 -18.46 20.32 -10.28
N TYR A 184 -17.38 19.81 -10.87
CA TYR A 184 -16.02 20.24 -10.58
C TYR A 184 -15.31 20.74 -11.84
N GLU A 185 -14.61 21.86 -11.73
CA GLU A 185 -13.61 22.26 -12.75
C GLU A 185 -12.37 21.36 -12.63
N LEU A 186 -12.46 20.14 -13.15
CA LEU A 186 -11.37 19.16 -13.11
C LEU A 186 -10.42 19.36 -14.28
N ASP A 187 -9.15 19.52 -13.97
CA ASP A 187 -8.08 19.45 -14.96
C ASP A 187 -7.67 17.99 -15.22
N ASP A 188 -7.15 17.72 -16.40
CA ASP A 188 -6.65 16.39 -16.77
C ASP A 188 -5.45 15.98 -15.89
N GLN A 189 -4.71 16.96 -15.37
CA GLN A 189 -3.57 16.73 -14.49
C GLN A 189 -3.98 15.97 -13.23
N LEU A 190 -5.02 16.42 -12.52
CA LEU A 190 -5.48 15.76 -11.29
C LEU A 190 -5.98 14.35 -11.57
N LEU A 191 -6.72 14.14 -12.65
CA LEU A 191 -7.18 12.81 -13.05
C LEU A 191 -6.02 11.88 -13.37
N ASN A 192 -5.02 12.37 -14.10
CA ASN A 192 -3.82 11.59 -14.43
C ASN A 192 -2.97 11.29 -13.18
N VAL A 193 -2.92 12.21 -12.21
CA VAL A 193 -2.25 12.02 -10.92
C VAL A 193 -2.94 10.89 -10.13
N ILE A 194 -4.27 10.90 -10.04
CA ILE A 194 -5.03 9.83 -9.39
C ILE A 194 -4.82 8.50 -10.12
N ALA A 195 -4.93 8.49 -11.46
CA ALA A 195 -4.70 7.28 -12.24
C ALA A 195 -3.30 6.67 -12.01
N LYS A 196 -2.25 7.51 -12.04
CA LYS A 196 -0.87 7.07 -11.79
C LYS A 196 -0.72 6.44 -10.40
N SER A 197 -1.29 7.06 -9.37
CA SER A 197 -1.23 6.52 -8.00
C SER A 197 -1.93 5.19 -7.84
N LEU A 198 -2.96 4.92 -8.64
CA LEU A 198 -3.79 3.70 -8.64
C LEU A 198 -3.31 2.64 -9.65
N SER A 199 -2.17 2.83 -10.30
CA SER A 199 -1.58 1.81 -11.18
C SER A 199 -1.43 0.48 -10.45
N TYR A 200 -1.73 -0.63 -11.14
CA TYR A 200 -1.65 -1.97 -10.53
C TYR A 200 -0.24 -2.27 -10.08
N ASP A 201 0.73 -2.06 -10.97
CA ASP A 201 2.14 -2.33 -10.69
C ASP A 201 2.76 -1.15 -9.92
N SER A 202 3.42 -1.45 -8.79
CA SER A 202 3.99 -0.42 -7.90
C SER A 202 5.07 0.44 -8.56
N GLU A 203 5.76 -0.10 -9.56
CA GLU A 203 6.80 0.60 -10.33
C GLU A 203 6.24 1.72 -11.20
N ASP A 204 4.96 1.65 -11.58
CA ASP A 204 4.28 2.66 -12.39
C ASP A 204 3.71 3.80 -11.55
N ARG A 205 3.66 3.64 -10.23
CA ARG A 205 3.18 4.65 -9.29
C ARG A 205 4.24 5.72 -9.03
N PHE A 206 3.89 6.69 -8.21
CA PHE A 206 4.86 7.61 -7.62
C PHE A 206 5.85 6.85 -6.74
N GLN A 207 7.13 7.20 -6.85
CA GLN A 207 8.19 6.52 -6.11
C GLN A 207 8.52 7.20 -4.77
N SER A 208 7.98 8.41 -4.55
CA SER A 208 8.03 9.11 -3.27
C SER A 208 6.82 10.00 -3.07
N ALA A 209 6.54 10.35 -1.80
CA ALA A 209 5.49 11.31 -1.47
C ALA A 209 5.79 12.70 -2.05
N ASP A 210 7.05 13.09 -2.11
CA ASP A 210 7.46 14.40 -2.67
C ASP A 210 7.24 14.47 -4.19
N GLU A 211 7.48 13.35 -4.93
CA GLU A 211 7.12 13.27 -6.35
C GLU A 211 5.61 13.44 -6.54
N PHE A 212 4.82 12.81 -5.69
CA PHE A 212 3.37 12.90 -5.75
C PHE A 212 2.87 14.33 -5.46
N ILE A 213 3.43 15.00 -4.44
CA ILE A 213 3.10 16.41 -4.12
C ILE A 213 3.36 17.33 -5.31
N LYS A 214 4.56 17.21 -5.94
CA LYS A 214 4.92 18.00 -7.13
C LYS A 214 3.95 17.79 -8.29
N ALA A 215 3.46 16.57 -8.45
CA ALA A 215 2.46 16.26 -9.48
C ALA A 215 1.09 16.88 -9.17
N ILE A 216 0.65 16.89 -7.90
CA ILE A 216 -0.59 17.56 -7.46
C ILE A 216 -0.50 19.06 -7.67
N ASP A 217 0.66 19.68 -7.42
CA ASP A 217 0.91 21.12 -7.63
C ASP A 217 1.03 21.51 -9.11
N GLY A 218 1.21 20.51 -10.00
CA GLY A 218 1.38 20.74 -11.43
C GLY A 218 2.83 21.05 -11.85
N ASP A 219 3.79 20.96 -10.92
CA ASP A 219 5.21 21.17 -11.19
C ASP A 219 5.77 20.09 -12.15
N VAL A 220 5.14 18.92 -12.14
CA VAL A 220 5.44 17.80 -13.04
C VAL A 220 4.17 17.40 -13.76
N LYS A 221 4.19 17.48 -15.10
CA LYS A 221 3.06 17.05 -15.91
C LYS A 221 2.99 15.52 -15.95
N ILE A 222 1.83 14.99 -15.59
CA ILE A 222 1.55 13.55 -15.63
C ILE A 222 0.74 13.24 -16.89
N GLU A 223 1.28 12.38 -17.75
CA GLU A 223 0.57 11.86 -18.90
C GLU A 223 -0.39 10.74 -18.47
N ARG A 224 -1.46 10.57 -19.25
CA ARG A 224 -2.45 9.52 -18.98
C ARG A 224 -1.76 8.15 -19.07
N GLN A 225 -1.90 7.37 -18.00
CA GLN A 225 -1.39 6.00 -17.92
C GLN A 225 -2.55 5.03 -17.70
N SER A 226 -2.36 3.80 -18.16
CA SER A 226 -3.28 2.71 -17.85
C SER A 226 -3.11 2.29 -16.38
N THR A 227 -4.21 2.04 -15.69
CA THR A 227 -4.21 1.51 -14.33
C THR A 227 -4.07 -0.01 -14.28
N LYS A 228 -4.18 -0.68 -15.44
CA LYS A 228 -4.10 -2.14 -15.55
C LYS A 228 -2.71 -2.67 -15.22
N ARG A 229 -2.70 -3.92 -14.79
CA ARG A 229 -1.47 -4.71 -14.67
C ARG A 229 -0.78 -4.81 -16.04
N LYS A 230 0.52 -4.55 -16.06
CA LYS A 230 1.33 -4.80 -17.27
C LYS A 230 1.50 -6.31 -17.44
N ILE A 231 0.89 -6.85 -18.49
CA ILE A 231 1.24 -8.19 -18.95
C ILE A 231 2.62 -8.06 -19.57
N LEU A 232 3.64 -8.62 -18.95
CA LEU A 232 4.94 -8.80 -19.58
C LEU A 232 4.72 -9.64 -20.84
N SER A 233 4.53 -8.99 -21.99
CA SER A 233 4.54 -9.66 -23.27
C SER A 233 5.91 -10.32 -23.40
N GLN A 234 5.92 -11.66 -23.36
CA GLN A 234 7.07 -12.41 -23.82
C GLN A 234 7.38 -11.85 -25.21
N GLN A 235 8.54 -11.21 -25.35
CA GLN A 235 9.05 -10.73 -26.62
C GLN A 235 8.89 -11.86 -27.63
N GLN A 236 8.07 -11.62 -28.66
CA GLN A 236 8.10 -12.39 -29.88
C GLN A 236 9.51 -12.21 -30.47
N SER A 237 10.39 -13.14 -30.15
CA SER A 237 11.63 -13.28 -30.87
C SER A 237 11.27 -13.85 -32.26
N ASP A 238 11.78 -13.16 -33.28
CA ASP A 238 11.69 -13.46 -34.70
C ASP A 238 11.73 -14.95 -35.00
N ASN A 239 10.84 -15.34 -35.94
CA ASN A 239 10.79 -16.62 -36.60
C ASN A 239 12.11 -16.97 -37.27
N THR A 240 12.87 -17.84 -36.68
CA THR A 240 13.76 -18.78 -37.35
C THR A 240 13.46 -20.18 -36.89
N PRO A 241 13.24 -21.16 -37.77
CA PRO A 241 12.91 -22.51 -37.33
C PRO A 241 14.19 -23.20 -36.87
N VAL A 242 14.36 -23.29 -35.56
CA VAL A 242 15.38 -24.14 -34.94
C VAL A 242 14.70 -25.36 -34.34
N SER A 243 15.07 -26.48 -34.92
CA SER A 243 14.96 -27.88 -34.51
C SER A 243 14.62 -28.07 -33.03
N SER A 244 13.63 -28.93 -32.81
CA SER A 244 13.19 -29.49 -31.53
C SER A 244 14.36 -30.03 -30.68
N ALA A 245 14.81 -29.22 -29.72
CA ALA A 245 15.64 -29.66 -28.61
C ALA A 245 14.76 -29.70 -27.36
N ILE A 246 14.58 -30.90 -26.84
CA ILE A 246 13.91 -31.22 -25.59
C ILE A 246 14.52 -30.37 -24.47
N LYS A 247 13.78 -29.38 -23.94
CA LYS A 247 14.18 -28.62 -22.76
C LYS A 247 14.24 -29.58 -21.57
N LYS A 248 15.44 -29.89 -21.10
CA LYS A 248 15.68 -30.57 -19.83
C LYS A 248 15.04 -29.76 -18.70
N LYS A 249 14.09 -30.37 -18.03
CA LYS A 249 13.47 -29.88 -16.80
C LYS A 249 14.54 -30.03 -15.70
N GLY A 250 14.93 -28.91 -15.06
CA GLY A 250 15.69 -28.98 -13.84
C GLY A 250 17.02 -28.22 -13.84
N GLU A 251 16.93 -26.89 -13.71
CA GLU A 251 18.05 -26.08 -13.27
C GLU A 251 17.59 -24.91 -12.40
N GLY A 252 16.55 -25.10 -11.55
CA GLY A 252 15.89 -24.06 -10.77
C GLY A 252 16.85 -23.06 -10.13
N PHE A 253 17.66 -23.48 -9.19
CA PHE A 253 18.57 -22.58 -8.44
C PHE A 253 19.84 -22.21 -9.22
N ALA A 254 20.30 -23.09 -10.13
CA ALA A 254 21.49 -22.87 -10.94
C ALA A 254 21.25 -21.85 -12.07
N ALA A 255 19.98 -21.61 -12.45
CA ALA A 255 19.63 -20.62 -13.49
C ALA A 255 19.62 -19.17 -13.01
N VAL A 256 19.71 -18.92 -11.69
CA VAL A 256 19.79 -17.58 -11.11
C VAL A 256 21.24 -17.12 -11.14
N ALA A 257 21.53 -16.08 -11.93
CA ALA A 257 22.88 -15.52 -12.04
C ALA A 257 23.25 -14.66 -10.80
N GLY A 258 24.45 -14.90 -10.24
CA GLY A 258 24.98 -14.15 -9.08
C GLY A 258 24.45 -14.66 -7.73
N MET A 259 24.84 -13.97 -6.63
CA MET A 259 24.47 -14.28 -5.23
C MET A 259 24.85 -15.69 -4.76
N GLU A 260 26.06 -16.14 -5.07
CA GLU A 260 26.51 -17.50 -4.77
C GLU A 260 26.51 -17.82 -3.26
N GLU A 261 26.83 -16.85 -2.39
CA GLU A 261 26.78 -17.00 -0.94
C GLU A 261 25.32 -17.22 -0.45
N LEU A 262 24.38 -16.46 -0.97
CA LEU A 262 22.95 -16.62 -0.63
C LEU A 262 22.40 -17.95 -1.14
N LYS A 263 22.80 -18.39 -2.33
CA LYS A 263 22.43 -19.70 -2.87
C LYS A 263 22.97 -20.85 -2.01
N GLN A 264 24.20 -20.71 -1.53
CA GLN A 264 24.83 -21.69 -0.64
C GLN A 264 24.07 -21.75 0.69
N GLN A 265 23.81 -20.60 1.29
CA GLN A 265 23.07 -20.51 2.55
C GLN A 265 21.65 -21.10 2.42
N MET A 266 20.93 -20.81 1.35
CA MET A 266 19.61 -21.39 1.13
C MET A 266 19.63 -22.89 0.86
N ARG A 267 20.71 -23.44 0.27
CA ARG A 267 20.88 -24.90 0.14
C ARG A 267 21.02 -25.55 1.51
N GLU A 268 21.90 -25.01 2.34
CA GLU A 268 22.24 -25.59 3.64
C GLU A 268 21.10 -25.42 4.66
N GLU A 269 20.45 -24.26 4.69
CA GLU A 269 19.46 -23.93 5.71
C GLU A 269 18.02 -24.32 5.33
N VAL A 270 17.71 -24.48 4.05
CA VAL A 270 16.33 -24.71 3.60
C VAL A 270 16.20 -25.98 2.76
N ILE A 271 17.03 -26.14 1.72
CA ILE A 271 16.83 -27.22 0.74
C ILE A 271 17.28 -28.58 1.29
N GLU A 272 18.45 -28.65 1.91
CA GLU A 272 18.97 -29.90 2.50
C GLU A 272 18.11 -30.40 3.66
N PRO A 273 17.65 -29.55 4.61
CA PRO A 273 16.69 -30.00 5.63
C PRO A 273 15.38 -30.56 5.06
N LEU A 274 14.86 -29.97 3.98
CA LEU A 274 13.64 -30.45 3.32
C LEU A 274 13.82 -31.80 2.59
N HIS A 275 15.02 -32.08 2.09
CA HIS A 275 15.32 -33.35 1.40
C HIS A 275 15.67 -34.50 2.36
N ASN A 276 16.22 -34.17 3.55
CA ASN A 276 16.66 -35.14 4.54
C ASN A 276 16.09 -34.85 5.94
N PRO A 277 14.76 -34.80 6.12
CA PRO A 277 14.13 -34.37 7.36
C PRO A 277 14.49 -35.21 8.58
N GLU A 278 14.72 -36.53 8.41
CA GLU A 278 15.05 -37.43 9.51
C GLU A 278 16.46 -37.18 10.09
N GLU A 279 17.40 -36.72 9.29
CA GLU A 279 18.75 -36.40 9.74
C GLU A 279 18.78 -35.11 10.56
N TYR A 280 18.04 -34.10 10.12
CA TYR A 280 17.97 -32.82 10.81
C TYR A 280 17.14 -32.88 12.10
N HIS A 281 16.12 -33.72 12.18
CA HIS A 281 15.40 -33.98 13.43
C HIS A 281 16.30 -34.54 14.54
N ARG A 282 17.33 -35.33 14.21
CA ARG A 282 18.31 -35.81 15.18
C ARG A 282 19.15 -34.72 15.82
N TYR A 283 19.31 -33.58 15.15
CA TYR A 283 20.04 -32.43 15.63
C TYR A 283 19.13 -31.32 16.21
N GLY A 284 17.85 -31.61 16.42
CA GLY A 284 16.89 -30.70 17.06
C GLY A 284 16.42 -29.56 16.16
N VAL A 285 16.62 -29.65 14.85
CA VAL A 285 16.11 -28.67 13.88
C VAL A 285 14.67 -29.01 13.53
N THR A 286 13.74 -28.14 13.87
CA THR A 286 12.32 -28.26 13.47
C THR A 286 12.16 -27.61 12.11
N ILE A 287 11.77 -28.37 11.11
CA ILE A 287 11.44 -27.86 9.78
C ILE A 287 10.06 -27.21 9.86
N PRO A 288 9.87 -25.97 9.39
CA PRO A 288 8.60 -25.25 9.46
C PRO A 288 7.52 -25.88 8.58
#